data_921de31dd72dc5d82c77857741245c95
#
_entry.id   921de31dd72dc5d82c77857741245c95
#
_cell.length_a   1.000
_cell.length_b   1.000
_cell.length_c   1.000
_cell.angle_alpha   90.00
_cell.angle_beta   90.00
_cell.angle_gamma   90.00
#
_symmetry.space_group_name_H-M   'P 1'
#
loop_
_entity.id
_entity.type
_entity.pdbx_description
1 polymer ?
#
loop_
_entity_poly.entity_id
_entity_poly.type
_entity_poly.pdbx_seq_one_letter_code
_entity_poly.pdbx_strand_id
1 'polypeptide(L)'
;MQSAQFSIYEVRSFLRRRRKYLIIPPVIVLLVCIVGANLLPKKFESTTTIWVQPDEILNPLVSYQMAVELASSDRLETYMEIIYSRKTVETVIDSVGLGAGVAPGIPWDDLVASIRRNIITARQGSDSFTLSYLDTDPVRAQRIVSCLAQTFIDTRIRGEARRNELTVEFFERKLREYQEKFESTQHDMVTLLLQRMRERPTGGGGLSSRLEDLDKQIQRIEEKVKDDEEALTKLAKFPDAFHSDDGKEALAELRRSDLPYSQELRSVMQQYDDVTTRYTPLYPEVGKTENEILEVLRKMRVAVESERLGMTAQLTDLQGTRQSTIDQLMKYSVDQQEDVDKKSNYSLYQRLYEDMKTKLEQAKITQELGKNAEKSFIIIDPPRVPAKATKPNKALIIGGGSVFGFMFGFAIALMVEFLDTRIRSLVDLEQYRLPVIALLPDVRVHH
;
A
#
# COMPACT_ATOMS: atom_id res chain seq x y z
N MET A 1 -71.53 -11.70 -3.17
CA MET A 1 -70.22 -12.30 -3.01
C MET A 1 -70.27 -13.31 -1.88
N GLN A 2 -70.57 -14.58 -2.18
CA GLN A 2 -70.58 -15.65 -1.17
C GLN A 2 -69.11 -16.01 -0.91
N SER A 3 -68.67 -15.84 0.31
CA SER A 3 -67.34 -16.30 0.81
C SER A 3 -67.35 -17.83 0.71
N ALA A 4 -66.56 -18.38 -0.18
CA ALA A 4 -66.31 -19.81 -0.27
C ALA A 4 -65.61 -20.24 1.05
N GLN A 5 -66.40 -20.75 1.99
CA GLN A 5 -65.90 -21.44 3.17
C GLN A 5 -65.37 -22.80 2.72
N PHE A 6 -64.07 -22.87 2.43
CA PHE A 6 -63.40 -24.15 2.20
C PHE A 6 -63.50 -24.98 3.49
N SER A 7 -64.35 -26.01 3.45
CA SER A 7 -64.48 -26.96 4.54
C SER A 7 -63.19 -27.77 4.68
N ILE A 8 -62.68 -27.94 5.90
CA ILE A 8 -61.50 -28.80 6.20
C ILE A 8 -61.69 -30.22 5.61
N TYR A 9 -62.94 -30.65 5.51
CA TYR A 9 -63.28 -31.93 4.92
C TYR A 9 -63.03 -31.99 3.39
N GLU A 10 -63.26 -30.92 2.66
CA GLU A 10 -62.98 -30.82 1.22
C GLU A 10 -61.46 -30.84 0.92
N VAL A 11 -60.69 -30.11 1.70
CA VAL A 11 -59.23 -30.13 1.61
C VAL A 11 -58.67 -31.53 1.88
N ARG A 12 -59.13 -32.20 2.90
CA ARG A 12 -58.73 -33.57 3.21
C ARG A 12 -59.13 -34.58 2.11
N SER A 13 -60.31 -34.41 1.52
CA SER A 13 -60.81 -35.27 0.42
C SER A 13 -59.99 -35.02 -0.87
N PHE A 14 -59.64 -33.77 -1.18
CA PHE A 14 -58.75 -33.39 -2.29
C PHE A 14 -57.35 -34.02 -2.13
N LEU A 15 -56.70 -33.85 -0.96
CA LEU A 15 -55.41 -34.43 -0.65
C LEU A 15 -55.40 -35.95 -0.79
N ARG A 16 -56.45 -36.67 -0.37
CA ARG A 16 -56.57 -38.12 -0.46
C ARG A 16 -56.76 -38.59 -1.91
N ARG A 17 -57.52 -37.86 -2.71
CA ARG A 17 -57.82 -38.19 -4.11
C ARG A 17 -56.66 -37.95 -5.05
N ARG A 18 -55.92 -36.85 -4.84
CA ARG A 18 -54.82 -36.43 -5.71
C ARG A 18 -53.45 -36.75 -5.13
N ARG A 19 -53.37 -37.68 -4.14
CA ARG A 19 -52.11 -38.04 -3.46
C ARG A 19 -50.99 -38.42 -4.44
N LYS A 20 -51.28 -39.04 -5.57
CA LYS A 20 -50.28 -39.42 -6.59
C LYS A 20 -49.62 -38.17 -7.21
N TYR A 21 -50.39 -37.15 -7.54
CA TYR A 21 -49.91 -35.91 -8.13
C TYR A 21 -49.22 -35.02 -7.07
N LEU A 22 -49.52 -35.21 -5.79
CA LEU A 22 -48.91 -34.51 -4.70
C LEU A 22 -47.57 -35.15 -4.27
N ILE A 23 -47.39 -36.47 -4.46
CA ILE A 23 -46.20 -37.20 -3.98
C ILE A 23 -45.21 -37.46 -5.14
N ILE A 24 -45.65 -37.84 -6.31
CA ILE A 24 -44.78 -38.26 -7.43
C ILE A 24 -43.87 -37.12 -7.91
N PRO A 25 -44.38 -35.92 -8.25
CA PRO A 25 -43.51 -34.83 -8.72
C PRO A 25 -42.47 -34.39 -7.74
N PRO A 26 -42.75 -34.15 -6.43
CA PRO A 26 -41.74 -33.85 -5.43
C PRO A 26 -40.64 -34.91 -5.33
N VAL A 27 -41.01 -36.20 -5.37
CA VAL A 27 -40.03 -37.31 -5.31
C VAL A 27 -39.14 -37.32 -6.53
N ILE A 28 -39.67 -37.09 -7.73
CA ILE A 28 -38.89 -37.01 -8.97
C ILE A 28 -37.92 -35.82 -8.91
N VAL A 29 -38.40 -34.62 -8.53
CA VAL A 29 -37.58 -33.43 -8.43
C VAL A 29 -36.49 -33.63 -7.39
N LEU A 30 -36.81 -34.22 -6.23
CA LEU A 30 -35.86 -34.53 -5.17
C LEU A 30 -34.75 -35.46 -5.67
N LEU A 31 -35.13 -36.53 -6.40
CA LEU A 31 -34.20 -37.49 -6.97
C LEU A 31 -33.25 -36.81 -7.99
N VAL A 32 -33.79 -35.96 -8.86
CA VAL A 32 -33.01 -35.16 -9.82
C VAL A 32 -32.07 -34.23 -9.11
N CYS A 33 -32.51 -33.57 -8.03
CA CYS A 33 -31.66 -32.68 -7.23
C CYS A 33 -30.53 -33.44 -6.50
N ILE A 34 -30.80 -34.64 -5.97
CA ILE A 34 -29.79 -35.51 -5.34
C ILE A 34 -28.74 -35.95 -6.35
N VAL A 35 -29.18 -36.40 -7.52
CA VAL A 35 -28.27 -36.84 -8.61
C VAL A 35 -27.47 -35.65 -9.11
N GLY A 36 -28.10 -34.51 -9.38
CA GLY A 36 -27.46 -33.28 -9.83
C GLY A 36 -26.41 -32.75 -8.82
N ALA A 37 -26.77 -32.75 -7.54
CA ALA A 37 -25.86 -32.29 -6.46
C ALA A 37 -24.61 -33.19 -6.31
N ASN A 38 -24.67 -34.45 -6.73
CA ASN A 38 -23.53 -35.36 -6.72
C ASN A 38 -22.70 -35.35 -8.01
N LEU A 39 -23.31 -35.02 -9.16
CA LEU A 39 -22.61 -34.92 -10.44
C LEU A 39 -21.87 -33.60 -10.61
N LEU A 40 -22.26 -32.52 -9.92
CA LEU A 40 -21.57 -31.23 -9.98
C LEU A 40 -20.16 -31.32 -9.41
N PRO A 41 -19.15 -30.71 -10.07
CA PRO A 41 -17.76 -30.74 -9.59
C PRO A 41 -17.66 -30.09 -8.22
N LYS A 42 -16.97 -30.76 -7.31
CA LYS A 42 -16.68 -30.24 -5.99
C LYS A 42 -15.70 -29.06 -6.12
N LYS A 43 -16.01 -27.93 -5.50
CA LYS A 43 -15.11 -26.78 -5.40
C LYS A 43 -14.71 -26.55 -3.94
N PHE A 44 -13.42 -26.35 -3.76
CA PHE A 44 -12.78 -26.09 -2.48
C PHE A 44 -12.46 -24.61 -2.39
N GLU A 45 -12.73 -23.99 -1.25
CA GLU A 45 -12.49 -22.59 -0.98
C GLU A 45 -11.37 -22.47 0.05
N SER A 46 -10.27 -21.86 -0.36
CA SER A 46 -9.26 -21.42 0.57
C SER A 46 -9.46 -19.94 0.87
N THR A 47 -9.26 -19.53 2.11
CA THR A 47 -9.49 -18.17 2.59
C THR A 47 -8.32 -17.70 3.43
N THR A 48 -7.97 -16.43 3.29
CA THR A 48 -7.02 -15.72 4.15
C THR A 48 -7.63 -14.41 4.62
N THR A 49 -7.29 -13.96 5.81
CA THR A 49 -7.72 -12.68 6.37
C THR A 49 -6.52 -11.77 6.49
N ILE A 50 -6.61 -10.60 5.85
CA ILE A 50 -5.58 -9.57 5.87
C ILE A 50 -6.10 -8.39 6.70
N TRP A 51 -5.35 -8.02 7.71
CA TRP A 51 -5.56 -6.82 8.50
C TRP A 51 -4.65 -5.70 8.01
N VAL A 52 -5.22 -4.53 7.86
CA VAL A 52 -4.53 -3.33 7.42
C VAL A 52 -4.42 -2.40 8.61
N GLN A 53 -3.21 -2.15 9.07
CA GLN A 53 -3.00 -1.21 10.15
C GLN A 53 -3.36 0.21 9.69
N PRO A 54 -4.18 0.96 10.42
CA PRO A 54 -4.47 2.35 10.10
C PRO A 54 -3.20 3.19 10.10
N ASP A 55 -3.03 4.01 9.06
CA ASP A 55 -1.86 4.89 8.89
C ASP A 55 -1.82 6.09 9.85
N GLU A 56 -2.60 6.10 10.91
CA GLU A 56 -2.74 7.25 11.83
C GLU A 56 -1.42 7.73 12.45
N ILE A 57 -0.42 6.85 12.55
CA ILE A 57 0.90 7.17 13.12
C ILE A 57 1.89 7.64 12.04
N LEU A 58 1.60 7.41 10.75
CA LEU A 58 2.60 7.50 9.69
C LEU A 58 2.46 8.72 8.76
N ASN A 59 1.44 9.56 8.92
CA ASN A 59 1.25 10.67 7.99
C ASN A 59 0.98 12.02 8.67
N PRO A 60 1.98 12.64 9.30
CA PRO A 60 1.83 13.97 9.91
C PRO A 60 1.59 15.10 8.90
N LEU A 61 1.72 14.80 7.58
CA LEU A 61 1.55 15.78 6.49
C LEU A 61 0.09 16.02 6.09
N VAL A 62 -0.80 15.09 6.45
CA VAL A 62 -2.22 15.20 6.13
C VAL A 62 -2.92 15.81 7.34
N SER A 63 -3.50 17.00 7.18
CA SER A 63 -4.31 17.60 8.22
C SER A 63 -5.44 16.64 8.63
N TYR A 64 -5.67 16.47 9.93
CA TYR A 64 -6.61 15.54 10.53
C TYR A 64 -8.00 15.52 9.87
N GLN A 65 -8.48 16.66 9.38
CA GLN A 65 -9.77 16.77 8.69
C GLN A 65 -9.80 16.10 7.31
N MET A 66 -8.71 16.15 6.54
CA MET A 66 -8.63 15.51 5.22
C MET A 66 -8.36 14.00 5.35
N ALA A 67 -7.69 13.57 6.42
CA ALA A 67 -7.42 12.17 6.71
C ALA A 67 -8.69 11.40 7.11
N VAL A 68 -9.61 12.01 7.85
CA VAL A 68 -10.85 11.37 8.31
C VAL A 68 -11.87 11.18 7.17
N GLU A 69 -11.94 12.11 6.23
CA GLU A 69 -12.87 12.05 5.09
C GLU A 69 -12.44 11.05 4.00
N LEU A 70 -11.14 10.84 3.83
CA LEU A 70 -10.56 9.84 2.91
C LEU A 70 -10.42 8.43 3.53
N ALA A 71 -10.75 8.29 4.83
CA ALA A 71 -10.16 7.18 5.60
C ALA A 71 -10.93 5.87 5.62
N SER A 72 -12.21 5.76 5.29
CA SER A 72 -12.88 4.53 5.68
C SER A 72 -13.63 3.73 4.61
N SER A 73 -14.18 4.32 3.56
CA SER A 73 -14.91 3.56 2.53
C SER A 73 -14.07 3.27 1.27
N ASP A 74 -13.25 4.21 0.82
CA ASP A 74 -12.56 4.11 -0.47
C ASP A 74 -11.30 3.23 -0.43
N ARG A 75 -10.68 3.03 0.74
CA ARG A 75 -9.42 2.25 0.83
C ARG A 75 -9.62 0.79 0.44
N LEU A 76 -10.67 0.15 0.93
CA LEU A 76 -10.94 -1.26 0.64
C LEU A 76 -11.31 -1.48 -0.82
N GLU A 77 -12.03 -0.55 -1.46
CA GLU A 77 -12.29 -0.61 -2.90
C GLU A 77 -10.99 -0.54 -3.70
N THR A 78 -10.10 0.37 -3.35
CA THR A 78 -8.76 0.44 -3.98
C THR A 78 -7.96 -0.85 -3.80
N TYR A 79 -8.05 -1.51 -2.62
CA TYR A 79 -7.38 -2.78 -2.41
C TYR A 79 -7.98 -3.90 -3.27
N MET A 80 -9.31 -3.92 -3.40
CA MET A 80 -9.98 -4.86 -4.30
C MET A 80 -9.56 -4.62 -5.76
N GLU A 81 -9.49 -3.37 -6.23
CA GLU A 81 -9.01 -3.06 -7.58
C GLU A 81 -7.60 -3.61 -7.85
N ILE A 82 -6.68 -3.50 -6.88
CA ILE A 82 -5.33 -4.06 -6.99
C ILE A 82 -5.38 -5.58 -7.09
N ILE A 83 -6.19 -6.25 -6.25
CA ILE A 83 -6.32 -7.71 -6.24
C ILE A 83 -6.90 -8.22 -7.56
N TYR A 84 -7.91 -7.54 -8.10
CA TYR A 84 -8.55 -7.89 -9.37
C TYR A 84 -7.80 -7.34 -10.59
N SER A 85 -6.71 -6.59 -10.40
CA SER A 85 -5.96 -6.05 -11.52
C SER A 85 -5.37 -7.16 -12.40
N ARG A 86 -5.31 -6.90 -13.72
CA ARG A 86 -4.72 -7.84 -14.67
C ARG A 86 -3.31 -8.25 -14.26
N LYS A 87 -2.48 -7.28 -13.87
CA LYS A 87 -1.09 -7.50 -13.48
C LYS A 87 -0.95 -8.45 -12.29
N THR A 88 -1.79 -8.27 -11.26
CA THR A 88 -1.79 -9.16 -10.08
C THR A 88 -2.16 -10.58 -10.48
N VAL A 89 -3.22 -10.75 -11.27
CA VAL A 89 -3.68 -12.07 -11.72
C VAL A 89 -2.64 -12.75 -12.60
N GLU A 90 -2.01 -12.04 -13.55
CA GLU A 90 -0.93 -12.57 -14.39
C GLU A 90 0.27 -13.01 -13.54
N THR A 91 0.69 -12.20 -12.57
CA THR A 91 1.78 -12.57 -11.64
C THR A 91 1.46 -13.86 -10.88
N VAL A 92 0.20 -14.05 -10.47
CA VAL A 92 -0.24 -15.27 -9.78
C VAL A 92 -0.23 -16.47 -10.73
N ILE A 93 -0.71 -16.31 -11.97
CA ILE A 93 -0.68 -17.36 -13.00
C ILE A 93 0.75 -17.87 -13.22
N ASP A 94 1.69 -16.95 -13.37
CA ASP A 94 3.10 -17.26 -13.58
C ASP A 94 3.72 -17.92 -12.36
N SER A 95 3.48 -17.38 -11.15
CA SER A 95 4.08 -17.87 -9.91
C SER A 95 3.57 -19.26 -9.51
N VAL A 96 2.30 -19.57 -9.79
CA VAL A 96 1.69 -20.88 -9.49
C VAL A 96 1.91 -21.88 -10.64
N GLY A 97 2.39 -21.42 -11.81
CA GLY A 97 2.65 -22.25 -12.98
C GLY A 97 1.38 -22.68 -13.70
N LEU A 98 0.28 -21.91 -13.60
CA LEU A 98 -0.99 -22.24 -14.20
C LEU A 98 -0.96 -22.15 -15.73
N GLY A 99 -0.07 -21.33 -16.29
CA GLY A 99 0.14 -21.19 -17.73
C GLY A 99 0.67 -22.47 -18.41
N ALA A 100 1.49 -23.26 -17.70
CA ALA A 100 2.08 -24.50 -18.24
C ALA A 100 1.09 -25.68 -18.33
N GLY A 101 -0.03 -25.60 -17.60
CA GLY A 101 -1.07 -26.65 -17.56
C GLY A 101 -2.30 -26.36 -18.41
N VAL A 102 -2.33 -25.27 -19.15
CA VAL A 102 -3.47 -24.85 -19.97
C VAL A 102 -3.46 -25.66 -21.27
N ALA A 103 -4.62 -26.26 -21.60
CA ALA A 103 -4.78 -26.98 -22.87
C ALA A 103 -4.44 -26.05 -24.05
N PRO A 104 -3.71 -26.55 -25.06
CA PRO A 104 -3.35 -25.76 -26.23
C PRO A 104 -4.65 -25.23 -26.90
N GLY A 105 -4.79 -23.88 -26.90
CA GLY A 105 -5.95 -23.22 -27.54
C GLY A 105 -6.78 -22.31 -26.62
N ILE A 106 -6.52 -22.25 -25.32
CA ILE A 106 -7.18 -21.27 -24.44
C ILE A 106 -6.45 -19.94 -24.55
N PRO A 107 -7.11 -18.84 -24.99
CA PRO A 107 -6.51 -17.51 -24.99
C PRO A 107 -6.10 -17.09 -23.57
N TRP A 108 -4.95 -16.42 -23.47
CA TRP A 108 -4.44 -15.92 -22.18
C TRP A 108 -5.45 -15.06 -21.42
N ASP A 109 -6.21 -14.24 -22.15
CA ASP A 109 -7.26 -13.38 -21.59
C ASP A 109 -8.40 -14.17 -20.94
N ASP A 110 -8.76 -15.33 -21.51
CA ASP A 110 -9.80 -16.20 -20.95
C ASP A 110 -9.31 -16.88 -19.66
N LEU A 111 -8.02 -17.22 -19.58
CA LEU A 111 -7.42 -17.75 -18.36
C LEU A 111 -7.43 -16.70 -17.25
N VAL A 112 -6.99 -15.48 -17.54
CA VAL A 112 -7.04 -14.34 -16.60
C VAL A 112 -8.47 -14.09 -16.13
N ALA A 113 -9.44 -14.07 -17.05
CA ALA A 113 -10.86 -13.89 -16.73
C ALA A 113 -11.42 -15.02 -15.86
N SER A 114 -11.00 -16.27 -16.12
CA SER A 114 -11.45 -17.43 -15.35
C SER A 114 -10.96 -17.39 -13.90
N ILE A 115 -9.71 -17.01 -13.69
CA ILE A 115 -9.13 -16.88 -12.35
C ILE A 115 -9.80 -15.73 -11.61
N ARG A 116 -9.94 -14.58 -12.26
CA ARG A 116 -10.61 -13.41 -11.66
C ARG A 116 -12.03 -13.72 -11.17
N ARG A 117 -12.80 -14.52 -11.91
CA ARG A 117 -14.17 -14.92 -11.52
C ARG A 117 -14.23 -15.80 -10.27
N ASN A 118 -13.18 -16.53 -9.97
CA ASN A 118 -13.11 -17.42 -8.82
C ASN A 118 -12.48 -16.76 -7.58
N ILE A 119 -11.97 -15.54 -7.70
CA ILE A 119 -11.53 -14.72 -6.58
C ILE A 119 -12.76 -14.12 -5.90
N ILE A 120 -12.82 -14.22 -4.60
CA ILE A 120 -13.88 -13.64 -3.76
C ILE A 120 -13.21 -12.81 -2.68
N THR A 121 -13.61 -11.55 -2.58
CA THR A 121 -13.17 -10.65 -1.51
C THR A 121 -14.38 -10.23 -0.70
N ALA A 122 -14.23 -10.19 0.62
CA ALA A 122 -15.29 -9.72 1.51
C ALA A 122 -14.68 -8.85 2.61
N ARG A 123 -15.37 -7.75 2.94
CA ARG A 123 -14.99 -6.88 4.05
C ARG A 123 -15.27 -7.58 5.37
N GLN A 124 -14.32 -7.53 6.31
CA GLN A 124 -14.46 -8.05 7.66
C GLN A 124 -14.07 -6.95 8.67
N GLY A 125 -15.07 -6.15 9.08
CA GLY A 125 -14.82 -4.98 9.94
C GLY A 125 -14.37 -3.72 9.20
N SER A 126 -13.73 -2.78 9.92
CA SER A 126 -13.23 -1.51 9.37
C SER A 126 -11.89 -1.65 8.64
N ASP A 127 -11.00 -2.47 9.18
CA ASP A 127 -9.58 -2.50 8.81
C ASP A 127 -9.11 -3.87 8.35
N SER A 128 -10.02 -4.81 8.08
CA SER A 128 -9.68 -6.14 7.59
C SER A 128 -10.60 -6.59 6.47
N PHE A 129 -10.06 -7.44 5.62
CA PHE A 129 -10.80 -8.09 4.56
C PHE A 129 -10.35 -9.54 4.37
N THR A 130 -11.27 -10.36 3.89
CA THR A 130 -10.98 -11.74 3.51
C THR A 130 -10.76 -11.84 2.02
N LEU A 131 -9.79 -12.66 1.65
CA LEU A 131 -9.48 -13.03 0.29
C LEU A 131 -9.64 -14.54 0.15
N SER A 132 -10.55 -14.98 -0.72
CA SER A 132 -10.84 -16.38 -0.95
C SER A 132 -10.70 -16.74 -2.44
N TYR A 133 -10.39 -18.00 -2.71
CA TYR A 133 -10.36 -18.53 -4.06
C TYR A 133 -11.02 -19.91 -4.12
N LEU A 134 -11.83 -20.12 -5.16
CA LEU A 134 -12.56 -21.38 -5.42
C LEU A 134 -11.89 -22.19 -6.52
N ASP A 135 -11.43 -23.41 -6.18
CA ASP A 135 -10.84 -24.34 -7.15
C ASP A 135 -11.37 -25.77 -6.95
N THR A 136 -11.20 -26.59 -7.96
CA THR A 136 -11.45 -28.05 -7.89
C THR A 136 -10.35 -28.80 -7.14
N ASP A 137 -9.14 -28.24 -7.09
CA ASP A 137 -8.00 -28.75 -6.34
C ASP A 137 -7.78 -27.93 -5.06
N PRO A 138 -7.89 -28.55 -3.87
CA PRO A 138 -7.73 -27.84 -2.61
C PRO A 138 -6.31 -27.28 -2.39
N VAL A 139 -5.27 -27.96 -2.88
CA VAL A 139 -3.87 -27.51 -2.74
C VAL A 139 -3.62 -26.31 -3.65
N ARG A 140 -4.14 -26.37 -4.87
CA ARG A 140 -4.04 -25.26 -5.81
C ARG A 140 -4.80 -24.04 -5.32
N ALA A 141 -5.99 -24.21 -4.74
CA ALA A 141 -6.75 -23.11 -4.11
C ALA A 141 -5.91 -22.39 -3.05
N GLN A 142 -5.28 -23.13 -2.16
CA GLN A 142 -4.43 -22.57 -1.10
C GLN A 142 -3.21 -21.83 -1.68
N ARG A 143 -2.51 -22.40 -2.67
CA ARG A 143 -1.36 -21.75 -3.31
C ARG A 143 -1.73 -20.44 -4.00
N ILE A 144 -2.88 -20.41 -4.70
CA ILE A 144 -3.36 -19.21 -5.37
C ILE A 144 -3.68 -18.12 -4.35
N VAL A 145 -4.38 -18.43 -3.25
CA VAL A 145 -4.69 -17.45 -2.21
C VAL A 145 -3.42 -16.93 -1.54
N SER A 146 -2.46 -17.81 -1.24
CA SER A 146 -1.18 -17.42 -0.67
C SER A 146 -0.40 -16.47 -1.60
N CYS A 147 -0.33 -16.80 -2.88
CA CYS A 147 0.35 -16.00 -3.89
C CYS A 147 -0.37 -14.67 -4.12
N LEU A 148 -1.71 -14.64 -4.17
CA LEU A 148 -2.51 -13.43 -4.28
C LEU A 148 -2.26 -12.48 -3.09
N ALA A 149 -2.30 -13.02 -1.86
CA ALA A 149 -2.06 -12.23 -0.65
C ALA A 149 -0.65 -11.64 -0.65
N GLN A 150 0.36 -12.44 -0.97
CA GLN A 150 1.74 -11.97 -1.03
C GLN A 150 1.95 -10.94 -2.14
N THR A 151 1.44 -11.18 -3.35
CA THR A 151 1.55 -10.24 -4.47
C THR A 151 0.85 -8.92 -4.18
N PHE A 152 -0.30 -8.96 -3.50
CA PHE A 152 -1.01 -7.76 -3.05
C PHE A 152 -0.16 -6.97 -2.06
N ILE A 153 0.36 -7.61 -1.00
CA ILE A 153 1.21 -6.98 0.02
C ILE A 153 2.45 -6.36 -0.63
N ASP A 154 3.16 -7.12 -1.46
CA ASP A 154 4.37 -6.63 -2.15
C ASP A 154 4.08 -5.46 -3.08
N THR A 155 2.95 -5.49 -3.78
CA THR A 155 2.53 -4.40 -4.67
C THR A 155 2.22 -3.13 -3.88
N ARG A 156 1.57 -3.26 -2.72
CA ARG A 156 1.26 -2.15 -1.84
C ARG A 156 2.52 -1.54 -1.23
N ILE A 157 3.40 -2.38 -0.66
CA ILE A 157 4.66 -1.92 -0.06
C ILE A 157 5.49 -1.16 -1.10
N ARG A 158 5.67 -1.74 -2.30
CA ARG A 158 6.41 -1.07 -3.39
C ARG A 158 5.73 0.21 -3.86
N GLY A 159 4.41 0.23 -3.94
CA GLY A 159 3.65 1.42 -4.31
C GLY A 159 3.78 2.55 -3.27
N GLU A 160 3.78 2.24 -2.00
CA GLU A 160 3.99 3.19 -0.90
C GLU A 160 5.42 3.71 -0.85
N ALA A 161 6.41 2.82 -0.96
CA ALA A 161 7.82 3.20 -1.03
C ALA A 161 8.07 4.17 -2.21
N ARG A 162 7.50 3.87 -3.39
CA ARG A 162 7.64 4.74 -4.56
C ARG A 162 6.95 6.08 -4.39
N ARG A 163 5.78 6.14 -3.76
CA ARG A 163 5.11 7.42 -3.45
C ARG A 163 5.92 8.26 -2.48
N ASN A 164 6.44 7.64 -1.42
CA ASN A 164 7.27 8.34 -0.43
C ASN A 164 8.55 8.89 -1.08
N GLU A 165 9.21 8.11 -1.94
CA GLU A 165 10.37 8.55 -2.72
C GLU A 165 10.03 9.76 -3.61
N LEU A 166 8.95 9.68 -4.39
CA LEU A 166 8.50 10.80 -5.23
C LEU A 166 8.11 12.04 -4.43
N THR A 167 7.58 11.85 -3.24
CA THR A 167 7.21 12.96 -2.33
C THR A 167 8.46 13.66 -1.82
N VAL A 168 9.48 12.92 -1.40
CA VAL A 168 10.78 13.48 -0.98
C VAL A 168 11.43 14.22 -2.15
N GLU A 169 11.51 13.59 -3.33
CA GLU A 169 12.06 14.21 -4.54
C GLU A 169 11.33 15.52 -4.93
N PHE A 170 10.00 15.53 -4.80
CA PHE A 170 9.20 16.73 -5.04
C PHE A 170 9.55 17.86 -4.08
N PHE A 171 9.62 17.57 -2.76
CA PHE A 171 9.94 18.60 -1.77
C PHE A 171 11.40 19.04 -1.88
N GLU A 172 12.35 18.16 -2.20
CA GLU A 172 13.75 18.55 -2.45
C GLU A 172 13.88 19.49 -3.64
N ARG A 173 13.15 19.21 -4.74
CA ARG A 173 13.13 20.08 -5.90
C ARG A 173 12.49 21.44 -5.58
N LYS A 174 11.36 21.44 -4.84
CA LYS A 174 10.69 22.68 -4.42
C LYS A 174 11.51 23.47 -3.41
N LEU A 175 12.22 22.81 -2.51
CA LEU A 175 13.13 23.47 -1.58
C LEU A 175 14.25 24.20 -2.33
N ARG A 176 14.90 23.56 -3.33
CA ARG A 176 15.92 24.22 -4.17
C ARG A 176 15.35 25.43 -4.91
N GLU A 177 14.17 25.29 -5.51
CA GLU A 177 13.50 26.40 -6.22
C GLU A 177 13.25 27.60 -5.29
N TYR A 178 12.73 27.36 -4.09
CA TYR A 178 12.45 28.42 -3.14
C TYR A 178 13.71 28.95 -2.44
N GLN A 179 14.73 28.12 -2.27
CA GLN A 179 16.03 28.55 -1.81
C GLN A 179 16.67 29.56 -2.78
N GLU A 180 16.72 29.26 -4.06
CA GLU A 180 17.24 30.16 -5.10
C GLU A 180 16.48 31.51 -5.12
N LYS A 181 15.15 31.44 -5.03
CA LYS A 181 14.31 32.67 -4.99
C LYS A 181 14.52 33.47 -3.70
N PHE A 182 14.66 32.79 -2.58
CA PHE A 182 14.94 33.41 -1.28
C PHE A 182 16.32 34.09 -1.28
N GLU A 183 17.36 33.40 -1.74
CA GLU A 183 18.72 33.94 -1.85
C GLU A 183 18.78 35.14 -2.77
N SER A 184 18.14 35.06 -3.94
CA SER A 184 18.03 36.21 -4.89
C SER A 184 17.32 37.39 -4.24
N THR A 185 16.15 37.17 -3.63
CA THR A 185 15.37 38.23 -2.97
C THR A 185 16.11 38.80 -1.74
N GLN A 186 16.86 37.96 -1.03
CA GLN A 186 17.72 38.38 0.07
C GLN A 186 18.86 39.30 -0.42
N HIS A 187 19.51 38.90 -1.53
CA HIS A 187 20.55 39.71 -2.16
C HIS A 187 20.04 41.10 -2.59
N ASP A 188 18.87 41.11 -3.26
CA ASP A 188 18.21 42.34 -3.71
C ASP A 188 17.85 43.24 -2.52
N MET A 189 17.37 42.65 -1.44
CA MET A 189 17.04 43.36 -0.21
C MET A 189 18.26 43.95 0.48
N VAL A 190 19.33 43.14 0.62
CA VAL A 190 20.60 43.61 1.21
C VAL A 190 21.19 44.74 0.37
N THR A 191 21.18 44.61 -0.94
CA THR A 191 21.71 45.66 -1.84
C THR A 191 20.93 46.95 -1.69
N LEU A 192 19.62 46.90 -1.64
CA LEU A 192 18.74 48.05 -1.40
C LEU A 192 19.08 48.71 -0.03
N LEU A 193 19.19 47.89 1.03
CA LEU A 193 19.50 48.39 2.37
C LEU A 193 20.86 49.11 2.41
N LEU A 194 21.89 48.52 1.79
CA LEU A 194 23.24 49.13 1.72
C LEU A 194 23.22 50.43 0.90
N GLN A 195 22.46 50.49 -0.18
CA GLN A 195 22.30 51.71 -0.98
C GLN A 195 21.63 52.82 -0.16
N ARG A 196 20.54 52.54 0.54
CA ARG A 196 19.81 53.50 1.40
C ARG A 196 20.71 54.02 2.55
N MET A 197 21.54 53.17 3.15
CA MET A 197 22.48 53.56 4.19
C MET A 197 23.57 54.51 3.66
N ARG A 198 23.98 54.35 2.41
CA ARG A 198 24.94 55.27 1.77
C ARG A 198 24.34 56.64 1.52
N GLU A 199 23.04 56.71 1.17
CA GLU A 199 22.31 57.93 0.94
C GLU A 199 21.95 58.68 2.23
N ARG A 200 21.75 57.95 3.35
CA ARG A 200 21.41 58.53 4.68
C ARG A 200 22.26 57.90 5.78
N PRO A 201 23.42 58.40 6.09
CA PRO A 201 24.37 57.78 7.01
C PRO A 201 24.02 57.93 8.52
N THR A 202 22.73 58.02 8.85
CA THR A 202 22.30 58.11 10.26
C THR A 202 22.12 56.69 10.89
N GLY A 203 23.14 56.20 11.54
CA GLY A 203 23.05 55.12 12.54
C GLY A 203 23.34 53.71 12.10
N GLY A 204 23.55 53.41 10.81
CA GLY A 204 23.65 52.02 10.32
C GLY A 204 25.03 51.54 9.88
N GLY A 205 26.07 52.36 9.89
CA GLY A 205 27.38 51.99 9.36
C GLY A 205 28.06 50.79 10.05
N GLY A 206 27.78 50.57 11.31
CA GLY A 206 28.28 49.41 12.04
C GLY A 206 27.60 48.09 11.71
N LEU A 207 26.32 48.12 11.28
CA LEU A 207 25.58 46.92 10.91
C LEU A 207 25.96 46.43 9.49
N SER A 208 26.32 47.38 8.61
CA SER A 208 26.77 47.04 7.24
C SER A 208 28.14 46.34 7.28
N SER A 209 29.11 46.88 8.02
CA SER A 209 30.40 46.22 8.16
C SER A 209 30.29 44.86 8.84
N ARG A 210 29.40 44.74 9.85
CA ARG A 210 29.14 43.47 10.50
C ARG A 210 28.54 42.43 9.54
N LEU A 211 27.66 42.84 8.64
CA LEU A 211 27.08 41.93 7.64
C LEU A 211 28.16 41.43 6.66
N GLU A 212 29.02 42.31 6.17
CA GLU A 212 30.14 41.95 5.29
C GLU A 212 31.13 40.99 5.98
N ASP A 213 31.42 41.21 7.27
CA ASP A 213 32.28 40.29 8.04
C ASP A 213 31.62 38.93 8.25
N LEU A 214 30.32 38.88 8.49
CA LEU A 214 29.56 37.62 8.61
C LEU A 214 29.56 36.87 7.29
N ASP A 215 29.33 37.54 6.16
CA ASP A 215 29.36 36.93 4.83
C ASP A 215 30.74 36.31 4.53
N LYS A 216 31.83 36.98 4.87
CA LYS A 216 33.19 36.42 4.73
C LYS A 216 33.45 35.23 5.66
N GLN A 217 32.86 35.22 6.84
CA GLN A 217 33.01 34.09 7.78
C GLN A 217 32.20 32.87 7.27
N ILE A 218 30.96 33.08 6.84
CA ILE A 218 30.10 32.07 6.27
C ILE A 218 30.80 31.42 5.08
N GLN A 219 31.24 32.19 4.09
CA GLN A 219 31.94 31.69 2.91
C GLN A 219 33.14 30.81 3.26
N ARG A 220 33.96 31.21 4.23
CA ARG A 220 35.11 30.42 4.67
C ARG A 220 34.72 29.08 5.30
N ILE A 221 33.62 29.03 6.03
CA ILE A 221 33.16 27.79 6.64
C ILE A 221 32.49 26.90 5.61
N GLU A 222 31.70 27.46 4.68
CA GLU A 222 31.10 26.70 3.57
C GLU A 222 32.16 26.02 2.71
N GLU A 223 33.25 26.70 2.40
CA GLU A 223 34.39 26.13 1.65
C GLU A 223 34.99 24.93 2.41
N LYS A 224 35.24 25.08 3.71
CA LYS A 224 35.75 23.99 4.54
C LYS A 224 34.81 22.81 4.67
N VAL A 225 33.48 23.04 4.83
CA VAL A 225 32.48 22.00 4.90
C VAL A 225 32.47 21.21 3.57
N LYS A 226 32.63 21.89 2.44
CA LYS A 226 32.72 21.26 1.12
C LYS A 226 33.97 20.39 1.00
N ASP A 227 35.13 20.90 1.44
CA ASP A 227 36.38 20.14 1.43
C ASP A 227 36.28 18.87 2.30
N ASP A 228 35.64 18.98 3.47
CA ASP A 228 35.37 17.83 4.35
C ASP A 228 34.41 16.80 3.69
N GLU A 229 33.37 17.26 2.98
CA GLU A 229 32.45 16.36 2.24
C GLU A 229 33.18 15.62 1.10
N GLU A 230 34.06 16.27 0.38
CA GLU A 230 34.90 15.63 -0.64
C GLU A 230 35.84 14.60 -0.01
N ALA A 231 36.48 14.94 1.13
CA ALA A 231 37.31 14.01 1.88
C ALA A 231 36.52 12.79 2.39
N LEU A 232 35.33 12.99 2.95
CA LEU A 232 34.44 11.91 3.40
C LEU A 232 34.01 11.00 2.25
N THR A 233 33.74 11.56 1.07
CA THR A 233 33.39 10.79 -0.13
C THR A 233 34.55 9.89 -0.57
N LYS A 234 35.78 10.38 -0.51
CA LYS A 234 36.99 9.60 -0.76
C LYS A 234 37.16 8.51 0.31
N LEU A 235 37.07 8.86 1.59
CA LEU A 235 37.22 7.91 2.70
C LEU A 235 36.14 6.82 2.73
N ALA A 236 34.94 7.06 2.20
CA ALA A 236 33.86 6.06 2.14
C ALA A 236 34.12 4.94 1.12
N LYS A 237 34.89 5.20 0.05
CA LYS A 237 35.19 4.24 -1.03
C LYS A 237 36.32 3.27 -0.69
N PHE A 238 37.09 3.52 0.36
CA PHE A 238 38.32 2.78 0.64
C PHE A 238 38.19 1.28 0.98
N PRO A 239 37.18 0.82 1.73
CA PRO A 239 37.10 -0.61 2.05
C PRO A 239 37.06 -1.51 0.82
N ASP A 240 36.42 -1.03 -0.27
CA ASP A 240 36.22 -1.81 -1.51
C ASP A 240 37.33 -1.56 -2.57
N ALA A 241 38.05 -0.43 -2.45
CA ALA A 241 38.96 0.03 -3.47
C ALA A 241 40.46 -0.12 -3.11
N PHE A 242 40.80 -0.72 -1.96
CA PHE A 242 42.18 -0.76 -1.43
C PHE A 242 43.19 -1.33 -2.41
N HIS A 243 42.80 -2.33 -3.20
CA HIS A 243 43.67 -2.98 -4.20
C HIS A 243 43.49 -2.43 -5.62
N SER A 244 42.61 -1.49 -5.86
CA SER A 244 42.42 -0.86 -7.17
C SER A 244 43.42 0.26 -7.41
N ASP A 245 43.70 0.56 -8.67
CA ASP A 245 44.62 1.66 -9.03
C ASP A 245 44.03 3.01 -8.60
N ASP A 246 42.70 3.20 -8.68
CA ASP A 246 41.99 4.38 -8.15
C ASP A 246 42.14 4.52 -6.63
N GLY A 247 42.15 3.41 -5.91
CA GLY A 247 42.37 3.38 -4.47
C GLY A 247 43.78 3.81 -4.06
N LYS A 248 44.79 3.38 -4.80
CA LYS A 248 46.20 3.77 -4.57
C LYS A 248 46.42 5.26 -4.81
N GLU A 249 45.80 5.84 -5.84
CA GLU A 249 45.87 7.26 -6.14
C GLU A 249 45.20 8.09 -5.06
N ALA A 250 43.99 7.71 -4.63
CA ALA A 250 43.28 8.37 -3.55
C ALA A 250 44.00 8.25 -2.19
N LEU A 251 44.68 7.13 -1.92
CA LEU A 251 45.53 6.96 -0.73
C LEU A 251 46.74 7.88 -0.78
N ALA A 252 47.37 8.05 -1.94
CA ALA A 252 48.48 8.97 -2.12
C ALA A 252 48.05 10.43 -1.95
N GLU A 253 46.84 10.78 -2.34
CA GLU A 253 46.22 12.10 -2.12
C GLU A 253 45.97 12.36 -0.62
N LEU A 254 45.33 11.40 0.08
CA LEU A 254 45.08 11.49 1.52
C LEU A 254 46.39 11.56 2.34
N ARG A 255 47.43 10.90 1.92
CA ARG A 255 48.76 10.99 2.50
C ARG A 255 49.32 12.43 2.46
N ARG A 256 48.97 13.20 1.43
CA ARG A 256 49.43 14.59 1.23
C ARG A 256 48.50 15.62 1.86
N SER A 257 47.31 15.23 2.28
CA SER A 257 46.32 16.12 2.86
C SER A 257 46.72 16.54 4.29
N ASP A 258 46.15 17.66 4.74
CA ASP A 258 46.27 18.15 6.14
C ASP A 258 45.12 17.66 7.03
N LEU A 259 44.49 16.56 6.64
CA LEU A 259 43.36 15.97 7.37
C LEU A 259 43.83 15.40 8.75
N PRO A 260 42.91 15.28 9.72
CA PRO A 260 43.20 14.63 11.00
C PRO A 260 43.78 13.22 10.79
N TYR A 261 44.76 12.83 11.57
CA TYR A 261 45.47 11.54 11.47
C TYR A 261 46.30 11.32 10.18
N SER A 262 46.51 12.32 9.35
CA SER A 262 47.33 12.18 8.12
C SER A 262 48.80 11.82 8.44
N GLN A 263 49.36 12.23 9.59
CA GLN A 263 50.70 11.83 10.03
C GLN A 263 50.76 10.34 10.41
N GLU A 264 49.75 9.85 11.13
CA GLU A 264 49.63 8.42 11.47
C GLU A 264 49.48 7.58 10.19
N LEU A 265 48.65 8.01 9.22
CA LEU A 265 48.52 7.37 7.92
C LEU A 265 49.87 7.31 7.20
N ARG A 266 50.64 8.41 7.17
CA ARG A 266 51.96 8.43 6.52
C ARG A 266 52.91 7.40 7.12
N SER A 267 52.94 7.25 8.46
CA SER A 267 53.81 6.30 9.13
C SER A 267 53.45 4.85 8.85
N VAL A 268 52.15 4.51 8.88
CA VAL A 268 51.69 3.16 8.61
C VAL A 268 51.85 2.79 7.12
N MET A 269 51.62 3.74 6.22
CA MET A 269 51.86 3.53 4.79
C MET A 269 53.36 3.31 4.47
N GLN A 270 54.27 4.00 5.18
CA GLN A 270 55.71 3.76 5.01
C GLN A 270 56.09 2.34 5.46
N GLN A 271 55.49 1.86 6.57
CA GLN A 271 55.67 0.46 6.99
C GLN A 271 55.09 -0.53 5.97
N TYR A 272 53.92 -0.23 5.40
CA TYR A 272 53.33 -1.05 4.33
C TYR A 272 54.21 -1.13 3.07
N ASP A 273 54.75 0.00 2.64
CA ASP A 273 55.70 0.08 1.51
C ASP A 273 56.94 -0.76 1.77
N ASP A 274 57.49 -0.71 3.01
CA ASP A 274 58.66 -1.52 3.40
C ASP A 274 58.33 -3.03 3.43
N VAL A 275 57.17 -3.43 3.94
CA VAL A 275 56.75 -4.83 4.03
C VAL A 275 56.44 -5.39 2.65
N THR A 276 55.74 -4.67 1.79
CA THR A 276 55.41 -5.10 0.41
C THR A 276 56.60 -5.18 -0.52
N THR A 277 57.72 -4.45 -0.21
CA THR A 277 58.97 -4.59 -0.92
C THR A 277 59.72 -5.87 -0.58
N ARG A 278 59.51 -6.44 0.62
CA ARG A 278 60.21 -7.62 1.13
C ARG A 278 59.40 -8.92 1.00
N TYR A 279 58.09 -8.82 1.05
CA TYR A 279 57.18 -9.99 1.12
C TYR A 279 56.12 -9.96 0.04
N THR A 280 55.62 -11.15 -0.32
CA THR A 280 54.52 -11.28 -1.27
C THR A 280 53.17 -10.88 -0.61
N PRO A 281 52.17 -10.47 -1.40
CA PRO A 281 50.87 -10.02 -0.87
C PRO A 281 50.11 -11.03 0.01
N LEU A 282 50.45 -12.33 -0.07
CA LEU A 282 49.84 -13.40 0.74
C LEU A 282 50.50 -13.55 2.12
N TYR A 283 51.54 -12.79 2.43
CA TYR A 283 52.24 -12.91 3.71
C TYR A 283 51.44 -12.23 4.84
N PRO A 284 51.30 -12.88 6.04
CA PRO A 284 50.46 -12.40 7.12
C PRO A 284 50.76 -10.96 7.61
N GLU A 285 52.00 -10.52 7.54
CA GLU A 285 52.40 -9.16 7.93
C GLU A 285 51.87 -8.09 6.97
N VAL A 286 51.73 -8.40 5.66
CA VAL A 286 51.12 -7.49 4.68
C VAL A 286 49.65 -7.27 5.07
N GLY A 287 48.90 -8.32 5.33
CA GLY A 287 47.49 -8.22 5.77
C GLY A 287 47.34 -7.50 7.12
N LYS A 288 48.34 -7.58 8.02
CA LYS A 288 48.33 -6.85 9.28
C LYS A 288 48.49 -5.34 9.06
N THR A 289 49.44 -4.92 8.26
CA THR A 289 49.66 -3.51 7.93
C THR A 289 48.50 -2.92 7.10
N GLU A 290 47.86 -3.70 6.23
CA GLU A 290 46.62 -3.30 5.54
C GLU A 290 45.49 -3.01 6.54
N ASN A 291 45.29 -3.88 7.52
CA ASN A 291 44.28 -3.67 8.57
C ASN A 291 44.60 -2.43 9.43
N GLU A 292 45.87 -2.14 9.71
CA GLU A 292 46.30 -0.94 10.40
C GLU A 292 45.99 0.33 9.58
N ILE A 293 46.22 0.30 8.26
CA ILE A 293 45.82 1.40 7.36
C ILE A 293 44.29 1.60 7.39
N LEU A 294 43.50 0.53 7.30
CA LEU A 294 42.04 0.61 7.35
C LEU A 294 41.55 1.16 8.70
N GLU A 295 42.25 0.84 9.80
CA GLU A 295 41.91 1.38 11.11
C GLU A 295 42.19 2.90 11.17
N VAL A 296 43.31 3.36 10.65
CA VAL A 296 43.65 4.78 10.58
C VAL A 296 42.66 5.53 9.69
N LEU A 297 42.29 4.98 8.52
CA LEU A 297 41.29 5.57 7.64
C LEU A 297 39.93 5.67 8.32
N ARG A 298 39.55 4.71 9.15
CA ARG A 298 38.34 4.75 9.96
C ARG A 298 38.38 5.83 11.01
N LYS A 299 39.52 6.00 11.69
CA LYS A 299 39.72 7.11 12.64
C LYS A 299 39.65 8.48 11.94
N MET A 300 40.31 8.61 10.78
CA MET A 300 40.22 9.81 9.93
C MET A 300 38.79 10.15 9.57
N ARG A 301 38.01 9.15 9.09
CA ARG A 301 36.60 9.34 8.75
C ARG A 301 35.79 9.88 9.93
N VAL A 302 35.91 9.28 11.10
CA VAL A 302 35.19 9.73 12.31
C VAL A 302 35.58 11.14 12.71
N ALA A 303 36.86 11.47 12.61
CA ALA A 303 37.35 12.81 12.96
C ALA A 303 36.85 13.87 11.98
N VAL A 304 36.96 13.64 10.69
CA VAL A 304 36.46 14.55 9.63
C VAL A 304 34.94 14.73 9.73
N GLU A 305 34.19 13.65 9.99
CA GLU A 305 32.73 13.71 10.20
C GLU A 305 32.39 14.56 11.42
N SER A 306 33.14 14.43 12.55
CA SER A 306 32.95 15.23 13.75
C SER A 306 33.28 16.71 13.49
N GLU A 307 34.36 17.00 12.74
CA GLU A 307 34.74 18.37 12.36
C GLU A 307 33.67 19.00 11.46
N ARG A 308 33.22 18.30 10.45
CA ARG A 308 32.13 18.71 9.55
C ARG A 308 30.85 19.05 10.33
N LEU A 309 30.43 18.17 11.26
CA LEU A 309 29.26 18.43 12.10
C LEU A 309 29.44 19.69 12.97
N GLY A 310 30.63 19.91 13.55
CA GLY A 310 30.95 21.12 14.29
C GLY A 310 30.89 22.38 13.41
N MET A 311 31.45 22.33 12.20
CA MET A 311 31.41 23.45 11.27
C MET A 311 29.99 23.72 10.74
N THR A 312 29.19 22.68 10.50
CA THR A 312 27.77 22.83 10.10
C THR A 312 26.96 23.53 11.21
N ALA A 313 27.21 23.20 12.47
CA ALA A 313 26.57 23.88 13.58
C ALA A 313 27.00 25.38 13.67
N GLN A 314 28.28 25.67 13.47
CA GLN A 314 28.78 27.06 13.43
C GLN A 314 28.19 27.82 12.22
N LEU A 315 28.08 27.20 11.07
CA LEU A 315 27.44 27.77 9.88
C LEU A 315 26.00 28.18 10.17
N THR A 316 25.25 27.30 10.83
CA THR A 316 23.86 27.56 11.22
C THR A 316 23.74 28.75 12.16
N ASP A 317 24.63 28.88 13.13
CA ASP A 317 24.67 30.00 14.07
C ASP A 317 25.03 31.33 13.39
N LEU A 318 26.03 31.31 12.49
CA LEU A 318 26.43 32.49 11.72
C LEU A 318 25.31 32.94 10.76
N GLN A 319 24.63 32.00 10.10
CA GLN A 319 23.48 32.29 9.24
C GLN A 319 22.33 32.88 10.04
N GLY A 320 22.06 32.37 11.26
CA GLY A 320 21.10 32.96 12.19
C GLY A 320 21.46 34.38 12.63
N THR A 321 22.72 34.62 12.92
CA THR A 321 23.23 35.97 13.30
C THR A 321 23.16 36.92 12.11
N ARG A 322 23.51 36.45 10.90
CA ARG A 322 23.35 37.21 9.65
C ARG A 322 21.91 37.62 9.41
N GLN A 323 20.98 36.64 9.55
CA GLN A 323 19.55 36.89 9.42
C GLN A 323 19.05 37.95 10.42
N SER A 324 19.41 37.83 11.68
CA SER A 324 19.07 38.81 12.71
C SER A 324 19.60 40.20 12.38
N THR A 325 20.83 40.31 11.81
CA THR A 325 21.42 41.55 11.38
C THR A 325 20.65 42.20 10.22
N ILE A 326 20.21 41.38 9.25
CA ILE A 326 19.33 41.82 8.14
C ILE A 326 17.98 42.33 8.68
N ASP A 327 17.38 41.61 9.63
CA ASP A 327 16.09 42.01 10.23
C ASP A 327 16.23 43.34 11.01
N GLN A 328 17.37 43.59 11.68
CA GLN A 328 17.66 44.85 12.30
C GLN A 328 17.79 45.98 11.25
N LEU A 329 18.52 45.75 10.16
CA LEU A 329 18.65 46.70 9.08
C LEU A 329 17.29 47.06 8.45
N MET A 330 16.40 46.06 8.27
CA MET A 330 15.07 46.28 7.75
C MET A 330 14.18 47.18 8.61
N LYS A 331 14.42 47.23 9.92
CA LYS A 331 13.70 48.12 10.85
C LYS A 331 14.08 49.59 10.67
N TYR A 332 15.28 49.86 10.18
CA TYR A 332 15.78 51.24 10.02
C TYR A 332 15.45 51.89 8.68
N SER A 333 15.03 51.16 7.66
CA SER A 333 14.97 51.67 6.27
C SER A 333 13.58 51.70 5.61
N VAL A 334 12.48 51.54 6.33
CA VAL A 334 11.15 51.43 5.69
C VAL A 334 10.46 52.77 5.64
N ASP A 335 10.55 53.47 4.50
CA ASP A 335 9.76 54.71 4.26
C ASP A 335 9.18 54.87 2.84
N GLN A 336 9.38 53.91 1.93
CA GLN A 336 8.86 54.04 0.54
C GLN A 336 8.16 52.77 0.06
N GLN A 337 7.18 52.89 -0.84
CA GLN A 337 6.32 51.82 -1.39
C GLN A 337 7.13 50.68 -2.03
N GLU A 338 8.23 50.97 -2.71
CA GLU A 338 9.11 49.97 -3.36
C GLU A 338 9.84 49.10 -2.33
N ASP A 339 10.17 49.64 -1.17
CA ASP A 339 10.80 48.93 -0.07
C ASP A 339 9.81 47.94 0.58
N VAL A 340 8.51 48.29 0.58
CA VAL A 340 7.43 47.41 1.10
C VAL A 340 7.25 46.18 0.23
N ASP A 341 7.28 46.33 -1.09
CA ASP A 341 7.10 45.21 -2.03
C ASP A 341 8.29 44.22 -1.96
N LYS A 342 9.52 44.75 -1.93
CA LYS A 342 10.71 43.91 -1.78
C LYS A 342 10.76 43.17 -0.42
N LYS A 343 10.38 43.88 0.65
CA LYS A 343 10.25 43.27 1.98
C LYS A 343 9.16 42.21 2.03
N SER A 344 8.01 42.44 1.35
CA SER A 344 6.93 41.47 1.26
C SER A 344 7.39 40.20 0.52
N ASN A 345 8.05 40.35 -0.63
CA ASN A 345 8.58 39.24 -1.41
C ASN A 345 9.63 38.45 -0.60
N TYR A 346 10.57 39.11 0.06
CA TYR A 346 11.55 38.50 0.93
C TYR A 346 10.87 37.66 2.02
N SER A 347 9.91 38.24 2.76
CA SER A 347 9.20 37.55 3.83
C SER A 347 8.31 36.40 3.33
N LEU A 348 7.83 36.48 2.10
CA LEU A 348 7.08 35.43 1.44
C LEU A 348 8.00 34.23 1.13
N TYR A 349 9.11 34.48 0.43
CA TYR A 349 10.01 33.39 0.04
C TYR A 349 10.72 32.78 1.23
N GLN A 350 11.03 33.56 2.28
CA GLN A 350 11.54 33.03 3.54
C GLN A 350 10.56 32.01 4.14
N ARG A 351 9.28 32.38 4.28
CA ARG A 351 8.25 31.47 4.81
C ARG A 351 8.05 30.23 3.95
N LEU A 352 8.05 30.41 2.62
CA LEU A 352 7.93 29.28 1.70
C LEU A 352 9.12 28.33 1.79
N TYR A 353 10.34 28.85 1.94
CA TYR A 353 11.53 28.05 2.14
C TYR A 353 11.47 27.26 3.46
N GLU A 354 11.12 27.91 4.56
CA GLU A 354 10.99 27.28 5.87
C GLU A 354 9.89 26.21 5.90
N ASP A 355 8.73 26.49 5.26
CA ASP A 355 7.63 25.52 5.11
C ASP A 355 8.06 24.30 4.30
N MET A 356 8.75 24.52 3.17
CA MET A 356 9.26 23.41 2.36
C MET A 356 10.32 22.60 3.07
N LYS A 357 11.20 23.25 3.86
CA LYS A 357 12.18 22.54 4.68
C LYS A 357 11.51 21.63 5.71
N THR A 358 10.51 22.16 6.40
CA THR A 358 9.72 21.38 7.37
C THR A 358 9.01 20.21 6.72
N LYS A 359 8.37 20.43 5.54
CA LYS A 359 7.69 19.38 4.79
C LYS A 359 8.65 18.31 4.26
N LEU A 360 9.85 18.72 3.84
CA LEU A 360 10.88 17.76 3.41
C LEU A 360 11.33 16.86 4.59
N GLU A 361 11.59 17.43 5.76
CA GLU A 361 11.94 16.64 6.95
C GLU A 361 10.82 15.67 7.34
N GLN A 362 9.58 16.12 7.31
CA GLN A 362 8.42 15.26 7.55
C GLN A 362 8.31 14.15 6.50
N ALA A 363 8.53 14.45 5.22
CA ALA A 363 8.51 13.47 4.14
C ALA A 363 9.63 12.42 4.30
N LYS A 364 10.84 12.84 4.70
CA LYS A 364 11.96 11.93 5.00
C LYS A 364 11.64 11.02 6.19
N ILE A 365 11.08 11.56 7.26
CA ILE A 365 10.62 10.76 8.42
C ILE A 365 9.58 9.72 7.96
N THR A 366 8.60 10.14 7.15
CA THR A 366 7.58 9.23 6.59
C THR A 366 8.21 8.15 5.71
N GLN A 367 9.20 8.50 4.90
CA GLN A 367 9.94 7.55 4.06
C GLN A 367 10.71 6.53 4.92
N GLU A 368 11.39 6.97 5.97
CA GLU A 368 12.11 6.08 6.89
C GLU A 368 11.15 5.13 7.63
N LEU A 369 10.02 5.65 8.13
CA LEU A 369 8.98 4.83 8.76
C LEU A 369 8.38 3.85 7.75
N GLY A 370 8.18 4.27 6.50
CA GLY A 370 7.67 3.44 5.41
C GLY A 370 8.58 2.29 4.99
N LYS A 371 9.88 2.33 5.31
CA LYS A 371 10.79 1.16 5.13
C LYS A 371 10.39 -0.04 5.98
N ASN A 372 9.63 0.18 7.05
CA ASN A 372 9.05 -0.88 7.90
C ASN A 372 7.58 -1.20 7.54
N ALA A 373 7.12 -0.81 6.34
CA ALA A 373 5.73 -0.98 5.89
C ALA A 373 5.26 -2.45 5.79
N GLU A 374 6.18 -3.43 5.88
CA GLU A 374 5.81 -4.86 6.03
C GLU A 374 4.89 -5.10 7.23
N LYS A 375 4.97 -4.25 8.26
CA LYS A 375 4.13 -4.35 9.46
C LYS A 375 2.72 -3.76 9.26
N SER A 376 2.50 -3.01 8.19
CA SER A 376 1.20 -2.38 7.91
C SER A 376 0.15 -3.36 7.38
N PHE A 377 0.59 -4.52 6.87
CA PHE A 377 -0.29 -5.58 6.35
C PHE A 377 0.02 -6.88 7.07
N ILE A 378 -0.90 -7.32 7.92
CA ILE A 378 -0.72 -8.54 8.72
C ILE A 378 -1.70 -9.60 8.24
N ILE A 379 -1.19 -10.77 7.88
CA ILE A 379 -2.02 -11.94 7.63
C ILE A 379 -2.42 -12.52 8.97
N ILE A 380 -3.69 -12.27 9.39
CA ILE A 380 -4.22 -12.79 10.65
C ILE A 380 -4.44 -14.30 10.54
N ASP A 381 -5.12 -14.72 9.46
CA ASP A 381 -5.38 -16.11 9.18
C ASP A 381 -4.64 -16.51 7.90
N PRO A 382 -3.58 -17.31 7.98
CA PRO A 382 -2.88 -17.80 6.80
C PRO A 382 -3.77 -18.78 6.01
N PRO A 383 -3.67 -18.80 4.66
CA PRO A 383 -4.49 -19.66 3.84
C PRO A 383 -4.18 -21.13 4.11
N ARG A 384 -5.24 -21.91 4.34
CA ARG A 384 -5.14 -23.34 4.64
C ARG A 384 -5.71 -24.18 3.51
N VAL A 385 -5.21 -25.41 3.37
CA VAL A 385 -5.80 -26.39 2.45
C VAL A 385 -7.17 -26.81 2.99
N PRO A 386 -8.26 -26.53 2.26
CA PRO A 386 -9.60 -26.85 2.73
C PRO A 386 -9.85 -28.38 2.75
N ALA A 387 -10.27 -28.89 3.89
CA ALA A 387 -10.57 -30.32 4.07
C ALA A 387 -11.93 -30.73 3.46
N LYS A 388 -12.86 -29.78 3.27
CA LYS A 388 -14.21 -30.04 2.78
C LYS A 388 -14.54 -29.12 1.60
N ALA A 389 -15.28 -29.65 0.63
CA ALA A 389 -15.77 -28.83 -0.49
C ALA A 389 -16.83 -27.85 0.01
N THR A 390 -16.69 -26.58 -0.39
CA THR A 390 -17.64 -25.50 -0.04
C THR A 390 -18.81 -25.47 -1.02
N LYS A 391 -18.58 -25.80 -2.29
CA LYS A 391 -19.64 -25.88 -3.33
C LYS A 391 -19.63 -27.24 -4.01
N PRO A 392 -20.79 -27.73 -4.46
CA PRO A 392 -22.13 -27.17 -4.28
C PRO A 392 -22.64 -27.36 -2.84
N ASN A 393 -23.46 -26.43 -2.37
CA ASN A 393 -24.15 -26.60 -1.07
C ASN A 393 -25.32 -27.58 -1.26
N LYS A 394 -25.02 -28.87 -0.97
CA LYS A 394 -25.99 -29.98 -1.17
C LYS A 394 -27.29 -29.75 -0.39
N ALA A 395 -27.19 -29.23 0.83
CA ALA A 395 -28.34 -28.94 1.66
C ALA A 395 -29.29 -27.91 1.01
N LEU A 396 -28.73 -26.87 0.40
CA LEU A 396 -29.48 -25.81 -0.26
C LEU A 396 -30.14 -26.32 -1.57
N ILE A 397 -29.42 -27.13 -2.35
CA ILE A 397 -29.97 -27.72 -3.60
C ILE A 397 -31.10 -28.70 -3.28
N ILE A 398 -30.90 -29.58 -2.30
CA ILE A 398 -31.92 -30.59 -1.91
C ILE A 398 -33.10 -29.89 -1.23
N GLY A 399 -32.86 -28.97 -0.31
CA GLY A 399 -33.91 -28.21 0.38
C GLY A 399 -34.73 -27.36 -0.58
N GLY A 400 -34.04 -26.55 -1.42
CA GLY A 400 -34.73 -25.74 -2.44
C GLY A 400 -35.50 -26.57 -3.47
N GLY A 401 -34.89 -27.69 -3.91
CA GLY A 401 -35.53 -28.63 -4.81
C GLY A 401 -36.77 -29.30 -4.21
N SER A 402 -36.71 -29.62 -2.90
CA SER A 402 -37.89 -30.19 -2.19
C SER A 402 -39.04 -29.20 -2.13
N VAL A 403 -38.79 -27.93 -1.78
CA VAL A 403 -39.83 -26.88 -1.74
C VAL A 403 -40.41 -26.67 -3.15
N PHE A 404 -39.55 -26.53 -4.14
CA PHE A 404 -40.01 -26.36 -5.54
C PHE A 404 -40.81 -27.55 -6.03
N GLY A 405 -40.34 -28.79 -5.75
CA GLY A 405 -41.03 -30.01 -6.12
C GLY A 405 -42.40 -30.11 -5.50
N PHE A 406 -42.54 -29.73 -4.22
CA PHE A 406 -43.82 -29.70 -3.54
C PHE A 406 -44.78 -28.66 -4.13
N MET A 407 -44.32 -27.44 -4.38
CA MET A 407 -45.12 -26.40 -5.04
C MET A 407 -45.58 -26.83 -6.43
N PHE A 408 -44.67 -27.43 -7.19
CA PHE A 408 -44.96 -27.92 -8.54
C PHE A 408 -45.99 -29.07 -8.51
N GLY A 409 -45.81 -30.04 -7.60
CA GLY A 409 -46.77 -31.12 -7.39
C GLY A 409 -48.15 -30.62 -6.96
N PHE A 410 -48.19 -29.62 -6.09
CA PHE A 410 -49.44 -29.00 -5.67
C PHE A 410 -50.12 -28.23 -6.81
N ALA A 411 -49.36 -27.50 -7.61
CA ALA A 411 -49.91 -26.81 -8.79
C ALA A 411 -50.50 -27.80 -9.80
N ILE A 412 -49.83 -28.94 -10.05
CA ILE A 412 -50.37 -30.00 -10.94
C ILE A 412 -51.63 -30.59 -10.34
N ALA A 413 -51.67 -30.86 -9.02
CA ALA A 413 -52.83 -31.41 -8.36
C ALA A 413 -54.02 -30.45 -8.47
N LEU A 414 -53.84 -29.15 -8.28
CA LEU A 414 -54.86 -28.13 -8.49
C LEU A 414 -55.32 -28.05 -9.95
N MET A 415 -54.40 -28.08 -10.91
CA MET A 415 -54.71 -28.03 -12.32
C MET A 415 -55.57 -29.24 -12.74
N VAL A 416 -55.20 -30.44 -12.28
CA VAL A 416 -55.97 -31.66 -12.54
C VAL A 416 -57.32 -31.64 -11.84
N GLU A 417 -57.46 -31.06 -10.66
CA GLU A 417 -58.73 -30.88 -9.97
C GLU A 417 -59.61 -29.88 -10.71
N PHE A 418 -59.06 -28.80 -11.22
CA PHE A 418 -59.80 -27.78 -11.98
C PHE A 418 -60.30 -28.30 -13.34
N LEU A 419 -59.54 -29.21 -13.96
CA LEU A 419 -59.94 -29.84 -15.22
C LEU A 419 -60.91 -31.03 -15.05
N ASP A 420 -61.11 -31.48 -13.80
CA ASP A 420 -61.96 -32.60 -13.49
C ASP A 420 -63.41 -32.12 -13.33
N THR A 421 -64.24 -32.27 -14.43
CA THR A 421 -65.59 -31.78 -14.49
C THR A 421 -66.60 -32.77 -13.90
N ARG A 422 -66.18 -33.82 -13.17
CA ARG A 422 -67.08 -34.82 -12.57
C ARG A 422 -67.80 -34.27 -11.36
N ILE A 423 -69.11 -34.34 -11.37
CA ILE A 423 -70.02 -34.01 -10.28
C ILE A 423 -69.80 -35.01 -9.14
N ARG A 424 -69.42 -34.59 -7.94
CA ARG A 424 -69.01 -35.45 -6.81
C ARG A 424 -69.60 -35.07 -5.47
N SER A 425 -70.15 -33.88 -5.36
CA SER A 425 -70.80 -33.41 -4.14
C SER A 425 -72.19 -32.88 -4.44
N LEU A 426 -73.01 -32.84 -3.39
CA LEU A 426 -74.35 -32.24 -3.48
C LEU A 426 -74.27 -30.75 -3.84
N VAL A 427 -73.18 -30.05 -3.41
CA VAL A 427 -72.91 -28.63 -3.68
C VAL A 427 -72.69 -28.44 -5.21
N ASP A 428 -72.05 -29.39 -5.90
CA ASP A 428 -71.84 -29.35 -7.37
C ASP A 428 -73.15 -29.39 -8.10
N LEU A 429 -74.22 -30.12 -7.60
CA LEU A 429 -75.54 -30.20 -8.16
C LEU A 429 -76.37 -28.93 -7.91
N GLU A 430 -76.25 -28.25 -6.80
CA GLU A 430 -76.95 -26.99 -6.55
C GLU A 430 -76.56 -25.90 -7.58
N GLN A 431 -75.37 -25.94 -8.13
CA GLN A 431 -74.93 -25.01 -9.16
C GLN A 431 -75.70 -25.21 -10.49
N TYR A 432 -76.19 -26.43 -10.75
CA TYR A 432 -76.95 -26.76 -11.94
C TYR A 432 -78.45 -26.73 -11.73
N ARG A 433 -78.95 -26.38 -10.56
CA ARG A 433 -80.35 -26.28 -10.16
C ARG A 433 -81.18 -27.60 -10.50
N LEU A 434 -80.48 -28.72 -10.37
CA LEU A 434 -81.11 -30.02 -10.62
C LEU A 434 -81.68 -30.61 -9.33
N PRO A 435 -82.96 -31.13 -9.26
CA PRO A 435 -83.49 -31.70 -8.03
C PRO A 435 -82.82 -33.06 -7.75
N VAL A 436 -82.33 -33.23 -6.53
CA VAL A 436 -81.74 -34.47 -6.04
C VAL A 436 -82.87 -35.42 -5.69
N ILE A 437 -83.08 -36.48 -6.46
CA ILE A 437 -84.22 -37.45 -6.30
C ILE A 437 -83.83 -38.54 -5.28
N ALA A 438 -82.59 -38.99 -5.24
CA ALA A 438 -82.11 -39.99 -4.28
C ALA A 438 -80.60 -39.91 -4.07
N LEU A 439 -80.17 -40.21 -2.85
CA LEU A 439 -78.74 -40.40 -2.49
C LEU A 439 -78.50 -41.89 -2.26
N LEU A 440 -77.71 -42.53 -3.12
CA LEU A 440 -77.26 -43.90 -2.93
C LEU A 440 -75.93 -43.91 -2.16
N PRO A 441 -75.83 -44.64 -1.05
CA PRO A 441 -74.59 -44.75 -0.31
C PRO A 441 -73.54 -45.51 -1.11
N ASP A 442 -72.27 -45.07 -1.09
CA ASP A 442 -71.14 -45.75 -1.73
C ASP A 442 -70.88 -47.07 -1.01
N VAL A 443 -71.31 -48.15 -1.61
CA VAL A 443 -71.06 -49.49 -1.08
C VAL A 443 -69.69 -49.93 -1.54
N ARG A 444 -68.70 -49.78 -0.64
CA ARG A 444 -67.37 -50.34 -0.85
C ARG A 444 -67.40 -51.82 -0.67
N VAL A 445 -67.38 -52.54 -1.81
CA VAL A 445 -67.09 -53.99 -1.81
C VAL A 445 -65.61 -54.13 -1.44
N HIS A 446 -65.35 -54.66 -0.26
CA HIS A 446 -64.00 -55.11 0.13
C HIS A 446 -63.76 -56.45 -0.63
N HIS A 447 -62.82 -56.39 -1.57
CA HIS A 447 -62.07 -57.55 -2.07
C HIS A 447 -60.70 -57.64 -1.37
#